data_24f306b45ed654055b88d21fad86678a
#
_entry.id   24f306b45ed654055b88d21fad86678a
#
_cell.length_a   1.000
_cell.length_b   1.000
_cell.length_c   1.000
_cell.angle_alpha   90.00
_cell.angle_beta   90.00
_cell.angle_gamma   90.00
#
_symmetry.space_group_name_H-M   'P 1'
#
loop_
_entity.id
_entity.type
_entity.pdbx_description
1 polymer ?
#
loop_
_entity_poly.entity_id
_entity_poly.type
_entity_poly.pdbx_seq_one_letter_code
_entity_poly.pdbx_strand_id
1 'polypeptide(L)'
;NMQYSFATRFEDGAGTNPEELIAAAHAGCFSMALSAQLGEAGIVAQSIHTTATVTLEKSGGGFAITAVHLDLTARVPGVDQQAFEKAAENAKAGCPVSKVLNAKITLDKKLEA
;
A
#
# COMPACT_ATOMS: atom_id res chain seq x y z
N ASN A 1 -15.94 6.40 -15.70
CA ASN A 1 -15.29 5.36 -16.51
C ASN A 1 -13.80 5.59 -16.58
N MET A 2 -13.05 4.59 -16.17
CA MET A 2 -11.61 4.61 -16.27
C MET A 2 -11.19 4.09 -17.64
N GLN A 3 -10.10 4.65 -18.15
CA GLN A 3 -9.56 4.24 -19.44
C GLN A 3 -8.19 3.58 -19.21
N TYR A 4 -7.93 2.53 -19.96
CA TYR A 4 -6.59 1.96 -20.00
C TYR A 4 -6.26 1.56 -21.42
N SER A 5 -4.96 1.61 -21.71
CA SER A 5 -4.42 1.32 -23.02
C SER A 5 -2.94 1.00 -22.85
N PHE A 6 -2.28 0.68 -23.95
CA PHE A 6 -0.84 0.54 -23.94
C PHE A 6 -0.16 1.84 -23.43
N ALA A 7 -0.69 3.00 -23.86
CA ALA A 7 -0.13 4.29 -23.47
C ALA A 7 -0.26 4.55 -21.97
N THR A 8 -1.37 4.13 -21.33
CA THR A 8 -1.54 4.34 -19.89
C THR A 8 -0.69 3.36 -19.06
N ARG A 9 -0.29 2.25 -19.63
CA ARG A 9 0.54 1.26 -18.93
C ARG A 9 2.04 1.53 -19.05
N PHE A 10 2.50 1.91 -20.23
CA PHE A 10 3.94 2.01 -20.53
C PHE A 10 4.40 3.39 -20.98
N GLU A 11 3.48 4.32 -21.14
CA GLU A 11 3.75 5.69 -21.57
C GLU A 11 2.92 6.66 -20.74
N ASP A 12 3.15 7.96 -20.93
CA ASP A 12 2.40 9.00 -20.19
C ASP A 12 1.05 9.28 -20.88
N GLY A 13 0.17 8.30 -20.89
CA GLY A 13 -1.16 8.46 -21.44
C GLY A 13 -2.15 8.98 -20.41
N ALA A 14 -3.23 9.58 -20.87
CA ALA A 14 -4.33 9.99 -20.00
C ALA A 14 -5.14 8.78 -19.56
N GLY A 15 -5.62 8.78 -18.31
CA GLY A 15 -6.39 7.68 -17.75
C GLY A 15 -5.59 6.89 -16.74
N THR A 16 -5.97 5.64 -16.54
CA THR A 16 -5.33 4.76 -15.57
C THR A 16 -4.88 3.46 -16.23
N ASN A 17 -4.21 2.61 -15.45
CA ASN A 17 -3.78 1.29 -15.90
C ASN A 17 -3.99 0.29 -14.75
N PRO A 18 -3.96 -1.04 -15.06
CA PRO A 18 -4.20 -2.04 -14.01
C PRO A 18 -3.26 -1.95 -12.82
N GLU A 19 -2.00 -1.59 -13.04
CA GLU A 19 -1.01 -1.49 -11.98
C GLU A 19 -1.32 -0.33 -11.02
N GLU A 20 -1.82 0.79 -11.54
CA GLU A 20 -2.28 1.89 -10.69
C GLU A 20 -3.50 1.49 -9.87
N LEU A 21 -4.41 0.71 -10.45
CA LEU A 21 -5.58 0.22 -9.73
C LEU A 21 -5.16 -0.75 -8.62
N ILE A 22 -4.18 -1.62 -8.90
CA ILE A 22 -3.64 -2.52 -7.88
C ILE A 22 -2.96 -1.71 -6.78
N ALA A 23 -2.18 -0.69 -7.13
CA ALA A 23 -1.53 0.17 -6.17
C ALA A 23 -2.55 0.88 -5.28
N ALA A 24 -3.61 1.43 -5.87
CA ALA A 24 -4.67 2.10 -5.11
C ALA A 24 -5.39 1.12 -4.18
N ALA A 25 -5.69 -0.09 -4.67
CA ALA A 25 -6.33 -1.12 -3.87
C ALA A 25 -5.43 -1.53 -2.70
N HIS A 26 -4.13 -1.69 -2.94
CA HIS A 26 -3.18 -2.08 -1.91
C HIS A 26 -3.05 -0.99 -0.85
N ALA A 27 -2.92 0.27 -1.27
CA ALA A 27 -2.83 1.39 -0.33
C ALA A 27 -4.10 1.49 0.53
N GLY A 28 -5.27 1.33 -0.07
CA GLY A 28 -6.54 1.35 0.66
C GLY A 28 -6.67 0.20 1.63
N CYS A 29 -6.36 -1.01 1.17
CA CYS A 29 -6.42 -2.21 2.00
C CYS A 29 -5.46 -2.12 3.19
N PHE A 30 -4.23 -1.69 2.95
CA PHE A 30 -3.24 -1.50 4.00
C PHE A 30 -3.71 -0.47 5.03
N SER A 31 -4.23 0.68 4.56
CA SER A 31 -4.72 1.73 5.45
C SER A 31 -5.86 1.24 6.34
N MET A 32 -6.79 0.47 5.76
CA MET A 32 -7.89 -0.12 6.53
C MET A 32 -7.39 -1.15 7.54
N ALA A 33 -6.42 -1.98 7.13
CA ALA A 33 -5.83 -2.97 8.03
C ALA A 33 -5.09 -2.30 9.19
N LEU A 34 -4.37 -1.21 8.91
CA LEU A 34 -3.69 -0.46 9.96
C LEU A 34 -4.70 0.15 10.93
N SER A 35 -5.77 0.74 10.42
CA SER A 35 -6.82 1.31 11.27
C SER A 35 -7.41 0.24 12.19
N ALA A 36 -7.64 -0.96 11.66
CA ALA A 36 -8.16 -2.08 12.45
C ALA A 36 -7.17 -2.51 13.53
N GLN A 37 -5.87 -2.59 13.19
CA GLN A 37 -4.83 -2.97 14.16
C GLN A 37 -4.74 -1.95 15.30
N LEU A 38 -4.80 -0.67 14.98
CA LEU A 38 -4.78 0.38 15.99
C LEU A 38 -6.06 0.33 16.83
N GLY A 39 -7.21 0.06 16.21
CA GLY A 39 -8.49 -0.04 16.91
C GLY A 39 -8.51 -1.17 17.92
N GLU A 40 -7.88 -2.30 17.62
CA GLU A 40 -7.76 -3.42 18.57
C GLU A 40 -6.99 -3.01 19.82
N ALA A 41 -6.07 -2.08 19.71
CA ALA A 41 -5.30 -1.55 20.84
C ALA A 41 -6.00 -0.34 21.49
N GLY A 42 -7.21 0.01 21.07
CA GLY A 42 -7.94 1.14 21.59
C GLY A 42 -7.42 2.49 21.10
N ILE A 43 -6.72 2.50 19.99
CA ILE A 43 -6.07 3.69 19.46
C ILE A 43 -6.80 4.15 18.20
N VAL A 44 -7.02 5.45 18.07
CA VAL A 44 -7.66 6.04 16.90
C VAL A 44 -6.66 6.96 16.20
N ALA A 45 -6.40 6.69 14.93
CA ALA A 45 -5.54 7.55 14.13
C ALA A 45 -6.29 8.82 13.76
N GLN A 46 -5.59 9.95 13.79
CA GLN A 46 -6.12 11.22 13.32
C GLN A 46 -6.08 11.26 11.78
N SER A 47 -5.02 10.71 11.20
CA SER A 47 -4.92 10.58 9.76
C SER A 47 -4.02 9.40 9.40
N ILE A 48 -4.33 8.74 8.28
CA ILE A 48 -3.50 7.69 7.69
C ILE A 48 -3.41 8.00 6.20
N HIS A 49 -2.20 8.13 5.71
CA HIS A 49 -1.95 8.38 4.30
C HIS A 49 -0.97 7.35 3.78
N THR A 50 -1.38 6.58 2.78
CA THR A 50 -0.55 5.52 2.20
C THR A 50 -0.44 5.71 0.70
N THR A 51 0.78 5.64 0.21
CA THR A 51 1.06 5.62 -1.23
C THR A 51 1.70 4.28 -1.55
N ALA A 52 1.18 3.59 -2.55
CA ALA A 52 1.74 2.33 -3.03
C ALA A 52 2.38 2.54 -4.39
N THR A 53 3.57 1.99 -4.55
CA THR A 53 4.31 2.02 -5.82
C THR A 53 4.52 0.58 -6.29
N VAL A 54 3.93 0.24 -7.42
CA VAL A 54 4.01 -1.09 -8.01
C VAL A 54 5.14 -1.12 -9.03
N THR A 55 6.00 -2.14 -8.92
CA THR A 55 7.08 -2.37 -9.87
C THR A 55 6.68 -3.45 -10.85
N LEU A 56 6.71 -3.10 -12.14
CA LEU A 56 6.41 -4.01 -13.23
C LEU A 56 7.70 -4.29 -13.97
N GLU A 57 8.05 -5.57 -14.10
CA GLU A 57 9.29 -5.96 -14.75
C GLU A 57 9.04 -6.98 -15.85
N LYS A 58 9.88 -6.94 -16.88
CA LYS A 58 9.81 -7.92 -17.96
C LYS A 58 10.34 -9.25 -17.46
N SER A 59 9.58 -10.31 -17.68
CA SER A 59 9.94 -11.63 -17.18
C SER A 59 9.42 -12.70 -18.13
N GLY A 60 10.28 -13.58 -18.60
CA GLY A 60 9.90 -14.77 -19.34
C GLY A 60 9.03 -14.53 -20.57
N GLY A 61 9.30 -13.47 -21.33
CA GLY A 61 8.49 -13.14 -22.52
C GLY A 61 7.23 -12.35 -22.24
N GLY A 62 6.99 -11.98 -20.97
CA GLY A 62 5.87 -11.14 -20.57
C GLY A 62 6.29 -10.16 -19.49
N PHE A 63 5.31 -9.70 -18.72
CA PHE A 63 5.54 -8.77 -17.63
C PHE A 63 5.03 -9.35 -16.32
N ALA A 64 5.66 -8.99 -15.21
CA ALA A 64 5.25 -9.45 -13.89
C ALA A 64 5.37 -8.30 -12.90
N ILE A 65 4.42 -8.26 -11.96
CA ILE A 65 4.52 -7.38 -10.81
C ILE A 65 5.47 -8.06 -9.83
N THR A 66 6.63 -7.45 -9.59
CA THR A 66 7.69 -8.08 -8.79
C THR A 66 7.79 -7.49 -7.40
N ALA A 67 7.32 -6.26 -7.20
CA ALA A 67 7.40 -5.61 -5.89
C ALA A 67 6.32 -4.55 -5.76
N VAL A 68 5.91 -4.31 -4.52
CA VAL A 68 5.07 -3.17 -4.16
C VAL A 68 5.70 -2.51 -2.94
N HIS A 69 5.96 -1.21 -3.04
CA HIS A 69 6.47 -0.44 -1.92
C HIS A 69 5.35 0.42 -1.35
N LEU A 70 5.14 0.34 -0.04
CA LEU A 70 4.15 1.12 0.67
C LEU A 70 4.84 2.24 1.45
N ASP A 71 4.43 3.48 1.21
CA ASP A 71 4.88 4.64 1.97
C ASP A 71 3.74 5.09 2.87
N LEU A 72 3.93 4.97 4.17
CA LEU A 72 2.93 5.29 5.17
C LEU A 72 3.33 6.54 5.94
N THR A 73 2.41 7.50 6.02
CA THR A 73 2.51 8.63 6.95
C THR A 73 1.22 8.66 7.75
N ALA A 74 1.34 8.61 9.08
CA ALA A 74 0.19 8.59 9.96
C ALA A 74 0.37 9.56 11.10
N ARG A 75 -0.73 10.18 11.52
CA ARG A 75 -0.77 11.01 12.72
C ARG A 75 -1.65 10.28 13.74
N VAL A 76 -1.03 9.80 14.80
CA VAL A 76 -1.70 9.01 15.84
C VAL A 76 -1.30 9.57 17.21
N PRO A 77 -2.03 10.57 17.71
CA PRO A 77 -1.65 11.21 18.96
C PRO A 77 -1.60 10.22 20.13
N GLY A 78 -0.52 10.31 20.91
CA GLY A 78 -0.38 9.48 22.10
C GLY A 78 0.04 8.05 21.88
N VAL A 79 0.29 7.64 20.62
CA VAL A 79 0.72 6.27 20.38
C VAL A 79 2.23 6.12 20.68
N ASP A 80 2.59 4.96 21.23
CA ASP A 80 3.98 4.58 21.40
C ASP A 80 4.58 4.20 20.03
N GLN A 81 5.82 4.62 19.77
CA GLN A 81 6.47 4.36 18.48
C GLN A 81 6.54 2.86 18.17
N GLN A 82 6.87 2.04 19.16
CA GLN A 82 6.97 0.60 18.97
C GLN A 82 5.60 -0.02 18.67
N ALA A 83 4.56 0.43 19.34
CA ALA A 83 3.20 -0.03 19.10
C ALA A 83 2.74 0.34 17.69
N PHE A 84 3.07 1.54 17.24
CA PHE A 84 2.76 1.97 15.88
C PHE A 84 3.49 1.11 14.85
N GLU A 85 4.79 0.88 15.05
CA GLU A 85 5.57 0.08 14.10
C GLU A 85 5.06 -1.36 14.03
N LYS A 86 4.70 -1.93 15.17
CA LYS A 86 4.15 -3.28 15.20
C LYS A 86 2.81 -3.35 14.46
N ALA A 87 1.94 -2.38 14.68
CA ALA A 87 0.66 -2.32 14.00
C ALA A 87 0.84 -2.19 12.49
N ALA A 88 1.80 -1.36 12.05
CA ALA A 88 2.08 -1.17 10.63
C ALA A 88 2.61 -2.46 9.99
N GLU A 89 3.53 -3.16 10.65
CA GLU A 89 4.06 -4.42 10.12
C GLU A 89 2.98 -5.52 10.09
N ASN A 90 2.14 -5.58 11.11
CA ASN A 90 1.02 -6.52 11.14
C ASN A 90 0.03 -6.22 10.01
N ALA A 91 -0.24 -4.94 9.76
CA ALA A 91 -1.12 -4.52 8.68
C ALA A 91 -0.55 -4.90 7.31
N LYS A 92 0.76 -4.73 7.13
CA LYS A 92 1.43 -5.12 5.89
C LYS A 92 1.29 -6.61 5.64
N ALA A 93 1.55 -7.43 6.64
CA ALA A 93 1.49 -8.88 6.51
C ALA A 93 0.06 -9.41 6.42
N GLY A 94 -0.86 -8.79 7.11
CA GLY A 94 -2.25 -9.25 7.21
C GLY A 94 -3.20 -8.70 6.14
N CYS A 95 -2.79 -7.65 5.43
CA CYS A 95 -3.61 -7.06 4.38
C CYS A 95 -3.92 -8.09 3.29
N PRO A 96 -5.20 -8.33 2.96
CA PRO A 96 -5.54 -9.34 1.94
C PRO A 96 -4.88 -9.10 0.60
N VAL A 97 -4.69 -7.85 0.20
CA VAL A 97 -4.02 -7.55 -1.08
C VAL A 97 -2.55 -7.95 -1.01
N SER A 98 -1.88 -7.70 0.12
CA SER A 98 -0.50 -8.18 0.31
C SER A 98 -0.40 -9.69 0.18
N LYS A 99 -1.40 -10.41 0.68
CA LYS A 99 -1.39 -11.88 0.67
C LYS A 99 -1.65 -12.46 -0.71
N VAL A 100 -2.45 -11.79 -1.53
CA VAL A 100 -2.81 -12.31 -2.86
C VAL A 100 -1.73 -12.04 -3.90
N LEU A 101 -0.92 -11.01 -3.70
CA LEU A 101 0.13 -10.65 -4.65
C LEU A 101 1.37 -11.55 -4.46
N ASN A 102 1.84 -12.11 -5.58
CA ASN A 102 3.10 -12.85 -5.59
C ASN A 102 4.23 -11.87 -5.87
N ALA A 103 4.48 -10.98 -4.91
CA ALA A 103 5.42 -9.88 -5.08
C ALA A 103 6.07 -9.58 -3.73
N LYS A 104 7.24 -8.94 -3.78
CA LYS A 104 7.91 -8.48 -2.58
C LYS A 104 7.22 -7.22 -2.08
N ILE A 105 6.76 -7.23 -0.84
CA ILE A 105 6.09 -6.08 -0.23
C ILE A 105 7.06 -5.42 0.76
N THR A 106 7.31 -4.14 0.56
CA THR A 106 8.16 -3.35 1.44
C THR A 106 7.37 -2.19 2.01
N LEU A 107 7.83 -1.66 3.13
CA LEU A 107 7.11 -0.61 3.86
C LEU A 107 8.09 0.39 4.45
N ASP A 108 7.87 1.68 4.15
CA ASP A 108 8.43 2.79 4.92
C ASP A 108 7.30 3.39 5.73
N LYS A 109 7.57 3.65 7.01
CA LYS A 109 6.54 4.13 7.91
C LYS A 109 7.02 5.36 8.66
N LYS A 110 6.19 6.40 8.65
CA LYS A 110 6.47 7.66 9.33
C LYS A 110 5.32 8.00 10.26
N LEU A 111 5.65 8.19 11.52
CA LEU A 111 4.69 8.61 12.53
C LEU A 111 4.89 10.10 12.80
N GLU A 112 3.81 10.87 12.63
CA GLU A 112 3.79 12.28 12.93
C GLU A 112 3.14 12.52 14.29
N ALA A 113 3.69 13.46 15.02
CA ALA A 113 3.16 13.84 16.33
C ALA A 113 1.87 14.65 16.22
#